data_8122642ce56f895b321b093d4f920c9a
#
_entry.id   8122642ce56f895b321b093d4f920c9a
#
_cell.length_a   1.000
_cell.length_b   1.000
_cell.length_c   1.000
_cell.angle_alpha   90.00
_cell.angle_beta   90.00
_cell.angle_gamma   90.00
#
_symmetry.space_group_name_H-M   'P 1'
#
loop_
_entity.id
_entity.type
_entity.pdbx_description
1 polymer ?
#
loop_
_entity_poly.entity_id
_entity_poly.type
_entity_poly.pdbx_seq_one_letter_code
_entity_poly.pdbx_strand_id
1 'polypeptide(L)'
;MKADEQHLDQVFWALCDATRRDVLERLTQGRSTVSELAQPYGMSLPGFMKHLRVLEDAGLVVRAKEGRTVHCELAPQALEDAAMWLAHYESFWNARLDALGRYLYHEEETHPWPRAPSNSVPNCASPAATPSPQKKSGGPGPSRKR
;
A
#
# COMPACT_ATOMS: atom_id res chain seq x y z
N MET A 1 18.60 15.47 21.33
CA MET A 1 17.29 16.07 21.06
C MET A 1 17.21 16.67 19.66
N LYS A 2 18.05 17.61 19.22
CA LYS A 2 17.96 18.15 17.85
C LYS A 2 18.40 17.19 16.73
N ALA A 3 19.31 16.25 17.00
CA ALA A 3 19.76 15.27 16.02
C ALA A 3 18.69 14.22 15.72
N ASP A 4 17.93 13.82 16.73
CA ASP A 4 16.85 12.83 16.59
C ASP A 4 15.66 13.40 15.77
N GLU A 5 15.35 14.70 15.95
CA GLU A 5 14.29 15.37 15.19
C GLU A 5 14.64 15.47 13.70
N GLN A 6 15.90 15.85 13.37
CA GLN A 6 16.36 15.94 11.98
C GLN A 6 16.37 14.56 11.29
N HIS A 7 16.71 13.52 12.02
CA HIS A 7 16.69 12.15 11.50
C HIS A 7 15.26 11.71 11.21
N LEU A 8 14.32 11.98 12.10
CA LEU A 8 12.91 11.67 11.93
C LEU A 8 12.31 12.39 10.70
N ASP A 9 12.65 13.66 10.49
CA ASP A 9 12.24 14.41 9.29
C ASP A 9 12.75 13.78 8.01
N GLN A 10 14.00 13.29 7.99
CA GLN A 10 14.58 12.58 6.84
C GLN A 10 13.84 11.27 6.56
N VAL A 11 13.48 10.51 7.60
CA VAL A 11 12.71 9.27 7.46
C VAL A 11 11.34 9.56 6.86
N PHE A 12 10.59 10.51 7.40
CA PHE A 12 9.27 10.87 6.85
C PHE A 12 9.36 11.41 5.43
N TRP A 13 10.36 12.24 5.13
CA TRP A 13 10.61 12.70 3.77
C TRP A 13 10.89 11.54 2.81
N ALA A 14 11.70 10.57 3.22
CA ALA A 14 11.96 9.38 2.43
C ALA A 14 10.68 8.57 2.17
N LEU A 15 9.78 8.49 3.15
CA LEU A 15 8.53 7.74 3.05
C LEU A 15 7.41 8.46 2.25
N CYS A 16 7.55 9.75 1.91
CA CYS A 16 6.55 10.48 1.14
C CYS A 16 6.40 10.00 -0.31
N ASP A 17 7.37 9.29 -0.87
CA ASP A 17 7.38 8.84 -2.26
C ASP A 17 6.95 7.38 -2.40
N ALA A 18 6.05 7.08 -3.34
CA ALA A 18 5.50 5.74 -3.53
C ALA A 18 6.57 4.72 -3.99
N THR A 19 7.48 5.14 -4.88
CA THR A 19 8.57 4.26 -5.37
C THR A 19 9.49 3.87 -4.22
N ARG A 20 9.82 4.82 -3.33
CA ARG A 20 10.67 4.54 -2.17
C ARG A 20 10.01 3.60 -1.18
N ARG A 21 8.70 3.73 -0.94
CA ARG A 21 7.95 2.78 -0.09
C ARG A 21 7.93 1.38 -0.68
N ASP A 22 7.71 1.25 -1.99
CA ASP A 22 7.72 -0.06 -2.67
C ASP A 22 9.11 -0.72 -2.63
N VAL A 23 10.18 0.07 -2.76
CA VAL A 23 11.56 -0.44 -2.58
C VAL A 23 11.76 -1.00 -1.17
N LEU A 24 11.32 -0.30 -0.13
CA LEU A 24 11.41 -0.78 1.25
C LEU A 24 10.60 -2.07 1.44
N GLU A 25 9.38 -2.14 0.91
CA GLU A 25 8.54 -3.34 0.99
C GLU A 25 9.22 -4.55 0.33
N ARG A 26 9.85 -4.37 -0.83
CA ARG A 26 10.63 -5.44 -1.48
C ARG A 26 11.82 -5.89 -0.62
N LEU A 27 12.51 -4.95 0.02
CA LEU A 27 13.64 -5.26 0.88
C LEU A 27 13.23 -5.97 2.18
N THR A 28 11.95 -5.98 2.59
CA THR A 28 11.47 -6.83 3.69
C THR A 28 11.53 -8.32 3.34
N GLN A 29 11.50 -8.67 2.06
CA GLN A 29 11.62 -10.05 1.59
C GLN A 29 13.06 -10.55 1.54
N GLY A 30 14.03 -9.66 1.72
CA GLY A 30 15.46 -9.96 1.72
C GLY A 30 16.27 -8.96 0.91
N ARG A 31 17.59 -9.13 0.98
CA ARG A 31 18.50 -8.29 0.21
C ARG A 31 18.31 -8.49 -1.30
N SER A 32 18.43 -7.41 -2.05
CA SER A 32 18.27 -7.40 -3.51
C SER A 32 19.34 -6.52 -4.16
N THR A 33 19.66 -6.80 -5.41
CA THR A 33 20.57 -5.95 -6.16
C THR A 33 19.89 -4.67 -6.63
N VAL A 34 20.67 -3.61 -6.85
CA VAL A 34 20.14 -2.35 -7.40
C VAL A 34 19.42 -2.58 -8.73
N SER A 35 19.92 -3.46 -9.57
CA SER A 35 19.31 -3.75 -10.87
C SER A 35 17.96 -4.46 -10.74
N GLU A 36 17.83 -5.42 -9.83
CA GLU A 36 16.56 -6.10 -9.54
C GLU A 36 15.52 -5.13 -8.97
N LEU A 37 15.95 -4.25 -8.06
CA LEU A 37 15.06 -3.24 -7.49
C LEU A 37 14.59 -2.23 -8.55
N ALA A 38 15.45 -1.84 -9.49
CA ALA A 38 15.11 -0.85 -10.53
C ALA A 38 14.18 -1.38 -11.62
N GLN A 39 14.20 -2.71 -11.87
CA GLN A 39 13.54 -3.34 -13.01
C GLN A 39 12.05 -3.01 -13.16
N PRO A 40 11.23 -2.96 -12.10
CA PRO A 40 9.78 -2.76 -12.25
C PRO A 40 9.36 -1.33 -12.60
N TYR A 41 10.23 -0.34 -12.40
CA TYR A 41 9.80 1.07 -12.43
C TYR A 41 9.90 1.73 -13.82
N GLY A 42 10.50 1.08 -14.82
CA GLY A 42 10.64 1.64 -16.17
C GLY A 42 11.40 2.96 -16.24
N MET A 43 12.12 3.34 -15.19
CA MET A 43 12.94 4.55 -15.13
C MET A 43 14.41 4.24 -15.41
N SER A 44 15.18 5.27 -15.78
CA SER A 44 16.62 5.13 -15.96
C SER A 44 17.32 4.76 -14.65
N LEU A 45 18.39 3.98 -14.71
CA LEU A 45 19.17 3.62 -13.53
C LEU A 45 19.68 4.84 -12.73
N PRO A 46 20.19 5.93 -13.37
CA PRO A 46 20.51 7.15 -12.64
C PRO A 46 19.32 7.80 -11.93
N GLY A 47 18.12 7.71 -12.51
CA GLY A 47 16.87 8.16 -11.88
C GLY A 47 16.55 7.36 -10.64
N PHE A 48 16.60 6.04 -10.74
CA PHE A 48 16.37 5.13 -9.62
C PHE A 48 17.40 5.32 -8.49
N MET A 49 18.66 5.54 -8.85
CA MET A 49 19.73 5.80 -7.87
C MET A 49 19.48 7.03 -6.99
N LYS A 50 18.71 8.02 -7.46
CA LYS A 50 18.30 9.16 -6.62
C LYS A 50 17.34 8.74 -5.51
N HIS A 51 16.40 7.84 -5.81
CA HIS A 51 15.50 7.29 -4.81
C HIS A 51 16.26 6.46 -3.76
N LEU A 52 17.21 5.62 -4.19
CA LEU A 52 18.04 4.85 -3.27
C LEU A 52 18.90 5.74 -2.38
N ARG A 53 19.47 6.83 -2.92
CA ARG A 53 20.27 7.77 -2.13
C ARG A 53 19.45 8.41 -1.03
N VAL A 54 18.20 8.83 -1.30
CA VAL A 54 17.30 9.39 -0.27
C VAL A 54 17.03 8.39 0.83
N LEU A 55 16.81 7.11 0.49
CA LEU A 55 16.59 6.04 1.47
C LEU A 55 17.86 5.76 2.31
N GLU A 56 19.03 5.82 1.68
CA GLU A 56 20.31 5.63 2.34
C GLU A 56 20.65 6.83 3.28
N ASP A 57 20.42 8.06 2.82
CA ASP A 57 20.62 9.27 3.61
C ASP A 57 19.68 9.34 4.83
N ALA A 58 18.49 8.74 4.73
CA ALA A 58 17.55 8.56 5.81
C ALA A 58 17.84 7.32 6.70
N GLY A 59 18.92 6.60 6.46
CA GLY A 59 19.28 5.40 7.22
C GLY A 59 18.32 4.22 7.07
N LEU A 60 17.43 4.23 6.06
CA LEU A 60 16.43 3.19 5.81
C LEU A 60 16.99 2.01 5.00
N VAL A 61 18.03 2.26 4.22
CA VAL A 61 18.68 1.27 3.35
C VAL A 61 20.19 1.35 3.52
N VAL A 62 20.84 0.20 3.58
CA VAL A 62 22.29 0.05 3.53
C VAL A 62 22.68 -0.57 2.21
N ARG A 63 23.72 -0.01 1.56
CA ARG A 63 24.29 -0.59 0.34
C ARG A 63 25.64 -1.27 0.65
N ALA A 64 25.77 -2.49 0.23
CA ALA A 64 26.98 -3.27 0.32
C ALA A 64 27.48 -3.64 -1.08
N LYS A 65 28.76 -3.38 -1.37
CA LYS A 65 29.38 -3.78 -2.63
C LYS A 65 30.05 -5.14 -2.46
N GLU A 66 29.56 -6.12 -3.21
CA GLU A 66 30.16 -7.45 -3.29
C GLU A 66 30.68 -7.68 -4.70
N GLY A 67 31.99 -7.58 -4.88
CA GLY A 67 32.64 -7.68 -6.19
C GLY A 67 32.19 -6.57 -7.17
N ARG A 68 31.47 -6.95 -8.23
CA ARG A 68 30.90 -6.03 -9.24
C ARG A 68 29.46 -5.67 -8.98
N THR A 69 28.81 -6.31 -7.99
CA THR A 69 27.39 -6.14 -7.69
C THR A 69 27.22 -5.26 -6.44
N VAL A 70 26.22 -4.43 -6.45
CA VAL A 70 25.80 -3.64 -5.29
C VAL A 70 24.47 -4.21 -4.79
N HIS A 71 24.47 -4.68 -3.56
CA HIS A 71 23.28 -5.18 -2.85
C HIS A 71 22.73 -4.10 -1.93
N CYS A 72 21.42 -4.07 -1.80
CA CYS A 72 20.69 -3.22 -0.88
C CYS A 72 20.02 -4.09 0.18
N GLU A 73 20.06 -3.64 1.42
CA GLU A 73 19.41 -4.27 2.57
C GLU A 73 18.61 -3.23 3.35
N LEU A 74 17.51 -3.66 3.94
CA LEU A 74 16.70 -2.81 4.83
C LEU A 74 17.44 -2.60 6.14
N ALA A 75 17.52 -1.36 6.61
CA ALA A 75 17.98 -1.00 7.94
C ALA A 75 16.77 -0.69 8.83
N PRO A 76 16.37 -1.59 9.74
CA PRO A 76 15.10 -1.48 10.46
C PRO A 76 15.07 -0.37 11.51
N GLN A 77 16.23 0.07 12.03
CA GLN A 77 16.32 1.01 13.17
C GLN A 77 15.61 2.34 12.90
N ALA A 78 15.83 2.93 11.72
CA ALA A 78 15.19 4.21 11.37
C ALA A 78 13.65 4.09 11.25
N LEU A 79 13.14 2.93 10.84
CA LEU A 79 11.70 2.65 10.83
C LEU A 79 11.15 2.45 12.24
N GLU A 80 11.92 1.83 13.13
CA GLU A 80 11.54 1.65 14.53
C GLU A 80 11.37 3.00 15.24
N ASP A 81 12.29 3.94 15.05
CA ASP A 81 12.21 5.29 15.61
C ASP A 81 10.94 6.02 15.12
N ALA A 82 10.64 5.95 13.84
CA ALA A 82 9.43 6.52 13.27
C ALA A 82 8.16 5.83 13.80
N ALA A 83 8.17 4.51 13.96
CA ALA A 83 7.07 3.75 14.52
C ALA A 83 6.82 4.12 16.00
N MET A 84 7.86 4.27 16.79
CA MET A 84 7.76 4.72 18.18
C MET A 84 7.15 6.14 18.28
N TRP A 85 7.55 7.04 17.40
CA TRP A 85 6.97 8.38 17.34
C TRP A 85 5.48 8.34 17.00
N LEU A 86 5.06 7.52 16.01
CA LEU A 86 3.66 7.33 15.64
C LEU A 86 2.85 6.66 16.76
N ALA A 87 3.42 5.67 17.45
CA ALA A 87 2.77 4.97 18.56
C ALA A 87 2.40 5.91 19.72
N HIS A 88 3.17 6.99 19.92
CA HIS A 88 2.81 8.01 20.89
C HIS A 88 1.44 8.66 20.59
N TYR A 89 1.09 8.83 19.32
CA TYR A 89 -0.19 9.39 18.90
C TYR A 89 -1.29 8.33 18.81
N GLU A 90 -0.94 7.07 18.61
CA GLU A 90 -1.89 5.97 18.59
C GLU A 90 -2.70 5.89 19.89
N SER A 91 -2.05 6.01 21.03
CA SER A 91 -2.70 6.01 22.34
C SER A 91 -3.75 7.12 22.48
N PHE A 92 -3.48 8.28 21.89
CA PHE A 92 -4.39 9.42 21.88
C PHE A 92 -5.66 9.16 21.04
N TRP A 93 -5.53 8.49 19.91
CA TRP A 93 -6.66 8.13 19.07
C TRP A 93 -7.49 7.00 19.68
N ASN A 94 -6.82 5.97 20.22
CA ASN A 94 -7.48 4.83 20.84
C ASN A 94 -8.33 5.27 22.05
N ALA A 95 -7.82 6.15 22.92
CA ALA A 95 -8.59 6.66 24.03
C ALA A 95 -9.84 7.44 23.60
N ARG A 96 -9.80 8.15 22.45
CA ARG A 96 -10.95 8.87 21.91
C ARG A 96 -11.95 7.94 21.24
N LEU A 97 -11.49 6.93 20.52
CA LEU A 97 -12.36 5.91 19.92
C LEU A 97 -13.05 5.09 20.99
N ASP A 98 -12.37 4.72 22.07
CA ASP A 98 -12.96 4.04 23.22
C ASP A 98 -14.01 4.89 23.93
N ALA A 99 -13.77 6.21 24.05
CA ALA A 99 -14.74 7.13 24.62
C ALA A 99 -15.99 7.26 23.73
N LEU A 100 -15.82 7.33 22.41
CA LEU A 100 -16.91 7.33 21.44
C LEU A 100 -17.68 6.00 21.48
N GLY A 101 -16.99 4.88 21.52
CA GLY A 101 -17.60 3.55 21.65
C GLY A 101 -18.49 3.47 22.89
N ARG A 102 -17.99 3.89 24.05
CA ARG A 102 -18.79 3.93 25.31
C ARG A 102 -20.01 4.85 25.18
N TYR A 103 -19.87 5.99 24.53
CA TYR A 103 -21.00 6.90 24.32
C TYR A 103 -22.09 6.26 23.45
N LEU A 104 -21.73 5.60 22.35
CA LEU A 104 -22.66 4.94 21.45
C LEU A 104 -23.35 3.73 22.13
N TYR A 105 -22.63 2.94 22.92
CA TYR A 105 -23.21 1.83 23.68
C TYR A 105 -24.18 2.32 24.75
N HIS A 106 -23.93 3.47 25.38
CA HIS A 106 -24.86 4.07 26.35
C HIS A 106 -26.15 4.62 25.69
N GLU A 107 -26.06 5.12 24.46
CA GLU A 107 -27.25 5.55 23.72
C GLU A 107 -28.14 4.37 23.31
N GLU A 108 -27.57 3.21 22.99
CA GLU A 108 -28.34 2.00 22.67
C GLU A 108 -29.15 1.49 23.88
N GLU A 109 -28.64 1.62 25.10
CA GLU A 109 -29.38 1.24 26.31
C GLU A 109 -30.50 2.22 26.68
N THR A 110 -30.39 3.48 26.31
CA THR A 110 -31.38 4.54 26.63
C THR A 110 -32.42 4.74 25.54
N HIS A 111 -32.15 4.32 24.31
CA HIS A 111 -33.09 4.28 23.20
C HIS A 111 -33.20 2.84 22.66
N PRO A 112 -34.15 2.01 23.19
CA PRO A 112 -34.44 0.75 22.53
C PRO A 112 -35.04 1.08 21.16
N TRP A 113 -34.19 1.01 20.13
CA TRP A 113 -34.64 1.05 18.75
C TRP A 113 -35.73 -0.02 18.58
N PRO A 114 -36.96 0.33 18.11
CA PRO A 114 -37.96 -0.67 17.84
C PRO A 114 -37.36 -1.70 16.89
N ARG A 115 -37.29 -2.97 17.34
CA ARG A 115 -36.79 -4.06 16.50
C ARG A 115 -37.58 -3.99 15.20
N ALA A 116 -36.86 -3.76 14.09
CA ALA A 116 -37.46 -3.84 12.79
C ALA A 116 -38.24 -5.15 12.70
N PRO A 117 -39.49 -5.12 12.20
CA PRO A 117 -40.25 -6.37 12.01
C PRO A 117 -39.35 -7.28 11.19
N SER A 118 -39.32 -8.59 11.58
CA SER A 118 -38.55 -9.61 10.89
C SER A 118 -39.10 -9.79 9.47
N ASN A 119 -38.83 -8.82 8.61
CA ASN A 119 -38.98 -9.00 7.19
C ASN A 119 -37.85 -9.92 6.77
N SER A 120 -38.20 -11.17 6.54
CA SER A 120 -37.43 -12.09 5.74
C SER A 120 -36.92 -11.33 4.51
N VAL A 121 -35.64 -11.09 4.46
CA VAL A 121 -34.97 -10.48 3.31
C VAL A 121 -35.38 -11.33 2.09
N PRO A 122 -36.09 -10.77 1.09
CA PRO A 122 -36.34 -11.56 -0.12
C PRO A 122 -34.98 -11.93 -0.69
N ASN A 123 -34.79 -13.23 -0.85
CA ASN A 123 -33.63 -13.83 -1.48
C ASN A 123 -33.37 -13.07 -2.81
N CYS A 124 -32.38 -12.20 -2.85
CA CYS A 124 -31.94 -11.60 -4.10
C CYS A 124 -31.39 -12.72 -4.97
N ALA A 125 -32.27 -13.29 -5.77
CA ALA A 125 -31.91 -14.20 -6.83
C ALA A 125 -30.78 -13.56 -7.66
N SER A 126 -29.70 -14.31 -7.83
CA SER A 126 -28.58 -13.96 -8.68
C SER A 126 -29.07 -13.39 -10.02
N PRO A 127 -28.50 -12.28 -10.50
CA PRO A 127 -28.85 -11.80 -11.83
C PRO A 127 -28.51 -12.87 -12.85
N ALA A 128 -29.53 -13.24 -13.62
CA ALA A 128 -29.44 -14.22 -14.70
C ALA A 128 -28.28 -13.89 -15.65
N ALA A 129 -27.56 -14.94 -16.01
CA ALA A 129 -26.48 -14.89 -16.98
C ALA A 129 -26.88 -14.12 -18.25
N THR A 130 -26.11 -13.12 -18.58
CA THR A 130 -26.19 -12.40 -19.85
C THR A 130 -25.97 -13.38 -21.00
N PRO A 131 -26.89 -13.50 -21.99
CA PRO A 131 -26.65 -14.35 -23.14
C PRO A 131 -25.51 -13.76 -23.99
N SER A 132 -24.53 -14.61 -24.30
CA SER A 132 -23.43 -14.28 -25.21
C SER A 132 -23.96 -13.86 -26.60
N PRO A 133 -23.36 -12.85 -27.26
CA PRO A 133 -23.77 -12.46 -28.59
C PRO A 133 -23.47 -13.57 -29.58
N GLN A 134 -24.52 -14.03 -30.27
CA GLN A 134 -24.43 -14.99 -31.35
C GLN A 134 -23.59 -14.41 -32.52
N LYS A 135 -22.56 -15.14 -32.91
CA LYS A 135 -21.77 -14.92 -34.10
C LYS A 135 -22.70 -15.06 -35.34
N LYS A 136 -23.02 -13.96 -35.97
CA LYS A 136 -23.68 -13.98 -37.31
C LYS A 136 -22.71 -14.61 -38.31
N SER A 137 -23.08 -15.78 -38.82
CA SER A 137 -22.43 -16.39 -39.95
C SER A 137 -22.67 -15.54 -41.19
N GLY A 138 -21.61 -14.93 -41.70
CA GLY A 138 -21.62 -14.18 -42.94
C GLY A 138 -21.82 -15.15 -44.11
N GLY A 139 -22.85 -14.90 -44.89
CA GLY A 139 -23.12 -15.59 -46.13
C GLY A 139 -22.08 -15.24 -47.22
N PRO A 140 -21.99 -16.07 -48.27
CA PRO A 140 -20.97 -15.92 -49.29
C PRO A 140 -21.27 -14.72 -50.22
N GLY A 141 -20.29 -13.86 -50.41
CA GLY A 141 -20.32 -12.73 -51.34
C GLY A 141 -20.25 -13.21 -52.80
N PRO A 142 -20.81 -12.44 -53.73
CA PRO A 142 -20.92 -12.86 -55.14
C PRO A 142 -19.58 -12.77 -55.86
N SER A 143 -19.33 -13.80 -56.67
CA SER A 143 -18.27 -13.87 -57.68
C SER A 143 -18.30 -12.70 -58.64
N ARG A 144 -17.20 -11.98 -58.73
CA ARG A 144 -16.97 -11.03 -59.85
C ARG A 144 -16.01 -11.66 -60.84
N LYS A 145 -16.59 -12.02 -62.05
CA LYS A 145 -15.84 -12.40 -63.23
C LYS A 145 -15.16 -11.17 -63.84
N ARG A 146 -14.00 -11.42 -64.37
CA ARG A 146 -13.08 -10.74 -65.32
C ARG A 146 -11.80 -10.22 -64.69
#